data_0982e8611a6e26f84ff98720ad318d14
#
_entry.id   0982e8611a6e26f84ff98720ad318d14
#
_cell.length_a   1.000
_cell.length_b   1.000
_cell.length_c   1.000
_cell.angle_alpha   90.00
_cell.angle_beta   90.00
_cell.angle_gamma   90.00
#
_symmetry.space_group_name_H-M   'P 1'
#
loop_
_entity.id
_entity.type
_entity.pdbx_description
1 polymer ?
#
loop_
_entity_poly.entity_id
_entity_poly.type
_entity_poly.pdbx_seq_one_letter_code
_entity_poly.pdbx_strand_id
1 'polypeptide(L)'
;MAGQVILIVDDNARNRKLTRDVLEFSGFGTLEAAGGVEGVAMAQEHVPDLVLMDIRMPDLSGPEALKLLKEDSRTAEIPIVAHTSSTMRGDEERFLADGFDGYLQKPISVRELPDQVRGFLRA
;
A
#
# COMPACT_ATOMS: atom_id res chain seq x y z
N MET A 1 -20.09 5.80 -6.14
CA MET A 1 -19.59 6.61 -5.07
C MET A 1 -18.10 6.75 -5.15
N ALA A 2 -17.66 7.91 -5.41
CA ALA A 2 -16.27 8.20 -5.22
C ALA A 2 -16.03 8.10 -3.74
N GLY A 3 -14.87 7.84 -3.32
CA GLY A 3 -14.61 7.94 -1.91
C GLY A 3 -13.80 6.83 -1.31
N GLN A 4 -13.46 5.83 -2.08
CA GLN A 4 -12.49 4.87 -1.59
C GLN A 4 -11.15 5.56 -1.54
N VAL A 5 -10.47 5.43 -0.38
CA VAL A 5 -9.22 6.13 -0.10
C VAL A 5 -8.09 5.13 0.00
N ILE A 6 -7.03 5.41 -0.73
CA ILE A 6 -5.84 4.57 -0.79
C ILE A 6 -4.70 5.31 -0.09
N LEU A 7 -4.09 4.68 0.90
CA LEU A 7 -2.89 5.21 1.54
C LEU A 7 -1.67 4.67 0.80
N ILE A 8 -0.83 5.58 0.33
CA ILE A 8 0.38 5.24 -0.40
C ILE A 8 1.57 5.48 0.52
N VAL A 9 2.25 4.40 0.91
CA VAL A 9 3.42 4.47 1.80
C VAL A 9 4.67 4.14 0.99
N ASP A 10 5.48 5.14 0.74
CA ASP A 10 6.67 5.00 -0.11
C ASP A 10 7.63 6.13 0.26
N ASP A 11 8.89 5.80 0.52
CA ASP A 11 9.89 6.80 0.86
C ASP A 11 10.41 7.57 -0.35
N ASN A 12 10.10 7.13 -1.55
CA ASN A 12 10.48 7.82 -2.79
C ASN A 12 9.36 8.75 -3.22
N ALA A 13 9.60 10.05 -3.12
CA ALA A 13 8.58 11.06 -3.41
C ALA A 13 8.08 11.01 -4.86
N ARG A 14 8.96 10.70 -5.80
CA ARG A 14 8.59 10.62 -7.22
C ARG A 14 7.63 9.44 -7.47
N ASN A 15 7.94 8.28 -6.92
CA ASN A 15 7.08 7.11 -7.04
C ASN A 15 5.75 7.34 -6.36
N ARG A 16 5.77 7.97 -5.19
CA ARG A 16 4.56 8.26 -4.44
C ARG A 16 3.65 9.22 -5.22
N LYS A 17 4.24 10.25 -5.81
CA LYS A 17 3.49 11.22 -6.62
C LYS A 17 2.85 10.55 -7.84
N LEU A 18 3.62 9.72 -8.54
CA LEU A 18 3.11 9.03 -9.74
C LEU A 18 1.94 8.11 -9.38
N THR A 19 2.09 7.33 -8.33
CA THR A 19 1.04 6.44 -7.86
C THR A 19 -0.20 7.23 -7.49
N ARG A 20 -0.03 8.33 -6.76
CA ARG A 20 -1.15 9.20 -6.39
C ARG A 20 -1.88 9.74 -7.62
N ASP A 21 -1.12 10.27 -8.57
CA ASP A 21 -1.73 10.90 -9.74
C ASP A 21 -2.54 9.89 -10.55
N VAL A 22 -2.01 8.68 -10.71
CA VAL A 22 -2.71 7.62 -11.45
C VAL A 22 -4.01 7.23 -10.74
N LEU A 23 -3.96 7.07 -9.43
CA LEU A 23 -5.15 6.66 -8.68
C LEU A 23 -6.18 7.77 -8.62
N GLU A 24 -5.76 9.02 -8.44
CA GLU A 24 -6.71 10.13 -8.40
C GLU A 24 -7.38 10.34 -9.75
N PHE A 25 -6.64 10.14 -10.82
CA PHE A 25 -7.22 10.22 -12.16
C PHE A 25 -8.34 9.20 -12.34
N SER A 26 -8.24 8.07 -11.66
CA SER A 26 -9.23 6.99 -11.74
C SER A 26 -10.35 7.12 -10.71
N GLY A 27 -10.39 8.20 -9.95
CA GLY A 27 -11.48 8.50 -9.04
C GLY A 27 -11.25 8.12 -7.58
N PHE A 28 -10.05 7.62 -7.23
CA PHE A 28 -9.74 7.30 -5.84
C PHE A 28 -9.30 8.56 -5.08
N GLY A 29 -9.64 8.61 -3.78
CA GLY A 29 -8.99 9.54 -2.88
C GLY A 29 -7.64 8.94 -2.46
N THR A 30 -6.68 9.78 -2.13
CA THR A 30 -5.35 9.30 -1.73
C THR A 30 -4.85 9.99 -0.48
N LEU A 31 -4.06 9.27 0.29
CA LEU A 31 -3.25 9.78 1.38
C LEU A 31 -1.81 9.32 1.10
N GLU A 32 -0.84 10.07 1.57
CA GLU A 32 0.57 9.77 1.35
C GLU A 32 1.33 9.74 2.65
N ALA A 33 2.26 8.79 2.76
CA ALA A 33 3.20 8.73 3.86
C ALA A 33 4.59 8.45 3.29
N ALA A 34 5.59 9.12 3.83
CA ALA A 34 6.96 9.06 3.32
C ALA A 34 7.79 7.95 3.98
N GLY A 35 7.22 7.21 4.89
CA GLY A 35 7.93 6.12 5.57
C GLY A 35 6.97 5.26 6.35
N GLY A 36 7.51 4.18 6.92
CA GLY A 36 6.70 3.19 7.62
C GLY A 36 6.05 3.72 8.89
N VAL A 37 6.78 4.52 9.66
CA VAL A 37 6.24 5.07 10.91
C VAL A 37 5.06 5.99 10.61
N GLU A 38 5.24 6.90 9.67
CA GLU A 38 4.17 7.80 9.25
C GLU A 38 3.00 7.00 8.65
N GLY A 39 3.31 5.99 7.85
CA GLY A 39 2.29 5.15 7.23
C GLY A 39 1.41 4.44 8.24
N VAL A 40 2.00 3.87 9.28
CA VAL A 40 1.24 3.22 10.33
C VAL A 40 0.36 4.24 11.06
N ALA A 41 0.92 5.40 11.42
CA ALA A 41 0.16 6.44 12.11
C ALA A 41 -1.01 6.94 11.27
N MET A 42 -0.80 7.16 9.98
CA MET A 42 -1.86 7.63 9.09
C MET A 42 -2.95 6.59 8.89
N ALA A 43 -2.57 5.31 8.78
CA ALA A 43 -3.56 4.24 8.66
C ALA A 43 -4.43 4.15 9.91
N GLN A 44 -3.82 4.29 11.08
CA GLN A 44 -4.56 4.24 12.34
C GLN A 44 -5.51 5.43 12.50
N GLU A 45 -5.08 6.61 12.06
CA GLU A 45 -5.87 7.83 12.19
C GLU A 45 -7.01 7.90 11.16
N HIS A 46 -6.70 7.58 9.91
CA HIS A 46 -7.64 7.81 8.80
C HIS A 46 -8.39 6.56 8.36
N VAL A 47 -7.92 5.39 8.72
CA VAL A 47 -8.51 4.09 8.36
C VAL A 47 -8.87 4.04 6.86
N PRO A 48 -7.86 4.07 5.98
CA PRO A 48 -8.12 4.03 4.54
C PRO A 48 -8.70 2.69 4.10
N ASP A 49 -9.19 2.64 2.87
CA ASP A 49 -9.79 1.42 2.34
C ASP A 49 -8.75 0.40 1.87
N LEU A 50 -7.53 0.88 1.58
CA LEU A 50 -6.43 0.02 1.16
C LEU A 50 -5.11 0.73 1.41
N VAL A 51 -4.07 -0.03 1.71
CA VAL A 51 -2.71 0.51 1.85
C VAL A 51 -1.80 -0.13 0.81
N LEU A 52 -1.13 0.71 0.03
CA LEU A 52 -0.02 0.29 -0.82
C LEU A 52 1.27 0.55 -0.04
N MET A 53 1.98 -0.51 0.31
CA MET A 53 3.09 -0.44 1.25
C MET A 53 4.40 -0.83 0.57
N ASP A 54 5.34 0.10 0.51
CA ASP A 54 6.69 -0.23 0.09
C ASP A 54 7.35 -1.18 1.10
N ILE A 55 8.18 -2.06 0.60
CA ILE A 55 8.84 -3.07 1.43
C ILE A 55 10.09 -2.50 2.10
N ARG A 56 10.86 -1.70 1.37
CA ARG A 56 12.13 -1.17 1.88
C ARG A 56 12.01 0.30 2.21
N MET A 57 11.97 0.59 3.50
CA MET A 57 11.94 1.96 4.00
C MET A 57 12.95 2.07 5.12
N PRO A 58 13.65 3.22 5.25
CA PRO A 58 14.76 3.33 6.20
C PRO A 58 14.34 3.32 7.66
N ASP A 59 13.12 3.77 7.97
CA ASP A 59 12.70 3.87 9.38
C ASP A 59 11.98 2.61 9.87
N LEU A 60 11.21 1.96 9.00
CA LEU A 60 10.43 0.79 9.38
C LEU A 60 10.12 0.02 8.10
N SER A 61 10.49 -1.24 8.05
CA SER A 61 10.26 -2.04 6.85
C SER A 61 8.77 -2.30 6.63
N GLY A 62 8.40 -2.66 5.38
CA GLY A 62 7.04 -3.03 5.07
C GLY A 62 6.50 -4.16 5.96
N PRO A 63 7.23 -5.27 6.13
CA PRO A 63 6.77 -6.35 7.02
C PRO A 63 6.58 -5.91 8.47
N GLU A 64 7.45 -5.05 9.00
CA GLU A 64 7.28 -4.53 10.35
C GLU A 64 6.04 -3.64 10.46
N ALA A 65 5.82 -2.77 9.46
CA ALA A 65 4.63 -1.94 9.42
C ALA A 65 3.36 -2.78 9.31
N LEU A 66 3.40 -3.82 8.49
CA LEU A 66 2.28 -4.76 8.34
C LEU A 66 1.90 -5.38 9.68
N LYS A 67 2.90 -5.83 10.44
CA LYS A 67 2.65 -6.44 11.73
C LYS A 67 1.93 -5.47 12.67
N LEU A 68 2.41 -4.22 12.72
CA LEU A 68 1.77 -3.21 13.58
C LEU A 68 0.33 -2.95 13.16
N LEU A 69 0.06 -2.91 11.87
CA LEU A 69 -1.29 -2.67 11.37
C LEU A 69 -2.21 -3.84 11.66
N LYS A 70 -1.72 -5.07 11.53
CA LYS A 70 -2.53 -6.25 11.79
C LYS A 70 -2.82 -6.47 13.27
N GLU A 71 -1.97 -5.93 14.15
CA GLU A 71 -2.17 -6.02 15.59
C GLU A 71 -3.15 -4.98 16.14
N ASP A 72 -3.49 -3.96 15.35
CA ASP A 72 -4.39 -2.89 15.76
C ASP A 72 -5.78 -3.17 15.22
N SER A 73 -6.79 -3.21 16.10
CA SER A 73 -8.15 -3.53 15.67
C SER A 73 -8.72 -2.53 14.68
N ARG A 74 -8.22 -1.29 14.67
CA ARG A 74 -8.70 -0.26 13.73
C ARG A 74 -8.24 -0.54 12.30
N THR A 75 -7.12 -1.23 12.13
CA THR A 75 -6.48 -1.42 10.83
C THR A 75 -6.35 -2.89 10.42
N ALA A 76 -6.70 -3.82 11.31
CA ALA A 76 -6.47 -5.26 11.07
C ALA A 76 -7.16 -5.78 9.81
N GLU A 77 -8.30 -5.19 9.43
CA GLU A 77 -9.08 -5.65 8.29
C GLU A 77 -8.80 -4.89 7.01
N ILE A 78 -7.95 -3.86 7.04
CA ILE A 78 -7.61 -3.10 5.84
C ILE A 78 -6.71 -3.96 4.94
N PRO A 79 -7.04 -4.10 3.64
CA PRO A 79 -6.14 -4.80 2.71
C PRO A 79 -4.81 -4.05 2.60
N ILE A 80 -3.71 -4.75 2.79
CA ILE A 80 -2.37 -4.17 2.71
C ILE A 80 -1.63 -4.90 1.61
N VAL A 81 -1.27 -4.17 0.56
CA VAL A 81 -0.65 -4.71 -0.64
C VAL A 81 0.80 -4.28 -0.68
N ALA A 82 1.70 -5.24 -0.80
CA ALA A 82 3.12 -4.95 -0.96
C ALA A 82 3.37 -4.34 -2.33
N HIS A 83 4.11 -3.23 -2.37
CA HIS A 83 4.42 -2.53 -3.62
C HIS A 83 5.93 -2.33 -3.66
N THR A 84 6.62 -3.12 -4.47
CA THR A 84 8.07 -3.19 -4.39
C THR A 84 8.73 -3.31 -5.76
N SER A 85 9.96 -2.77 -5.85
CA SER A 85 10.81 -2.94 -7.03
C SER A 85 11.66 -4.21 -6.94
N SER A 86 11.68 -4.86 -5.78
CA SER A 86 12.42 -6.08 -5.59
C SER A 86 11.63 -7.25 -6.15
N THR A 87 12.22 -7.96 -7.13
CA THR A 87 11.53 -9.07 -7.79
C THR A 87 12.45 -10.27 -7.84
N MET A 88 12.56 -10.95 -6.72
CA MET A 88 13.26 -12.21 -6.69
C MET A 88 12.25 -13.35 -6.69
N ARG A 89 12.67 -14.49 -7.23
CA ARG A 89 11.81 -15.67 -7.20
C ARG A 89 11.43 -16.00 -5.76
N GLY A 90 10.15 -16.21 -5.54
CA GLY A 90 9.65 -16.54 -4.21
C GLY A 90 9.24 -15.35 -3.36
N ASP A 91 9.51 -14.11 -3.81
CA ASP A 91 9.15 -12.93 -3.04
C ASP A 91 7.64 -12.80 -2.86
N GLU A 92 6.88 -13.06 -3.91
CA GLU A 92 5.42 -12.99 -3.83
C GLU A 92 4.88 -13.95 -2.78
N GLU A 93 5.35 -15.20 -2.80
CA GLU A 93 4.93 -16.19 -1.83
C GLU A 93 5.31 -15.77 -0.41
N ARG A 94 6.50 -15.20 -0.24
CA ARG A 94 6.97 -14.75 1.05
C ARG A 94 6.12 -13.60 1.59
N PHE A 95 5.78 -12.63 0.74
CA PHE A 95 4.94 -11.50 1.17
C PHE A 95 3.53 -11.96 1.56
N LEU A 96 2.97 -12.88 0.80
CA LEU A 96 1.66 -13.42 1.14
C LEU A 96 1.73 -14.22 2.45
N ALA A 97 2.80 -14.97 2.66
CA ALA A 97 3.01 -15.72 3.90
C ALA A 97 3.17 -14.79 5.10
N ASP A 98 3.74 -13.60 4.90
CA ASP A 98 3.90 -12.61 5.96
C ASP A 98 2.57 -11.95 6.34
N GLY A 99 1.55 -12.07 5.49
CA GLY A 99 0.23 -11.52 5.77
C GLY A 99 -0.21 -10.38 4.87
N PHE A 100 0.59 -10.03 3.86
CA PHE A 100 0.14 -9.07 2.86
C PHE A 100 -1.02 -9.67 2.05
N ASP A 101 -1.98 -8.83 1.72
CA ASP A 101 -3.15 -9.27 0.96
C ASP A 101 -2.86 -9.40 -0.53
N GLY A 102 -1.76 -8.81 -0.98
CA GLY A 102 -1.36 -8.87 -2.38
C GLY A 102 0.02 -8.31 -2.59
N TYR A 103 0.44 -8.33 -3.84
CA TYR A 103 1.78 -7.93 -4.23
C TYR A 103 1.71 -7.24 -5.60
N LEU A 104 2.30 -6.05 -5.69
CA LEU A 104 2.42 -5.32 -6.94
C LEU A 104 3.87 -4.95 -7.17
N GLN A 105 4.32 -5.11 -8.41
CA GLN A 105 5.69 -4.86 -8.79
C GLN A 105 5.85 -3.45 -9.34
N LYS A 106 6.92 -2.78 -8.95
CA LYS A 106 7.31 -1.49 -9.55
C LYS A 106 8.17 -1.76 -10.79
N PRO A 107 8.17 -0.86 -11.75
CA PRO A 107 7.40 0.38 -11.80
C PRO A 107 5.93 0.11 -12.03
N ILE A 108 5.09 1.05 -11.59
CA ILE A 108 3.66 0.89 -11.76
C ILE A 108 3.29 0.93 -13.25
N SER A 109 2.24 0.21 -13.59
CA SER A 109 1.62 0.34 -14.90
C SER A 109 0.48 1.34 -14.77
N VAL A 110 0.58 2.47 -15.46
CA VAL A 110 -0.46 3.50 -15.42
C VAL A 110 -1.81 2.92 -15.84
N ARG A 111 -1.78 2.01 -16.80
CA ARG A 111 -2.99 1.39 -17.33
C ARG A 111 -3.59 0.37 -16.35
N GLU A 112 -2.74 -0.43 -15.71
CA GLU A 112 -3.19 -1.58 -14.92
C GLU A 112 -3.41 -1.28 -13.45
N LEU A 113 -2.70 -0.30 -12.90
CA LEU A 113 -2.74 -0.05 -11.46
C LEU A 113 -4.15 0.17 -10.91
N PRO A 114 -5.01 0.99 -11.53
CA PRO A 114 -6.35 1.19 -10.98
C PRO A 114 -7.16 -0.10 -10.87
N ASP A 115 -7.07 -0.96 -11.88
CA ASP A 115 -7.80 -2.22 -11.87
C ASP A 115 -7.21 -3.19 -10.84
N GLN A 116 -5.89 -3.18 -10.69
CA GLN A 116 -5.23 -4.01 -9.68
C GLN A 116 -5.68 -3.59 -8.29
N VAL A 117 -5.73 -2.28 -8.04
CA VAL A 117 -6.18 -1.77 -6.74
C VAL A 117 -7.63 -2.16 -6.49
N ARG A 118 -8.50 -2.00 -7.49
CA ARG A 118 -9.91 -2.40 -7.35
C ARG A 118 -10.05 -3.87 -6.99
N GLY A 119 -9.17 -4.71 -7.53
CA GLY A 119 -9.19 -6.15 -7.25
C GLY A 119 -8.86 -6.50 -5.81
N PHE A 120 -8.13 -5.64 -5.11
CA PHE A 120 -7.79 -5.86 -3.71
C PHE A 120 -8.75 -5.20 -2.73
N LEU A 121 -9.56 -4.26 -3.20
CA LEU A 121 -10.49 -3.57 -2.31
C LEU A 121 -11.61 -4.51 -1.86
N ARG A 122 -11.96 -4.38 -0.60
CA ARG A 122 -13.09 -5.14 -0.07
C ARG A 122 -14.38 -4.43 -0.42
N ALA A 123 -15.38 -5.21 -0.75
CA ALA A 123 -16.68 -4.69 -1.14
C ALA A 123 -17.41 -4.06 0.06
#